data_725392201ac0fa1e916f462f9a8cde01
#
_entry.id   725392201ac0fa1e916f462f9a8cde01
#
_cell.length_a   1.000
_cell.length_b   1.000
_cell.length_c   1.000
_cell.angle_alpha   90.00
_cell.angle_beta   90.00
_cell.angle_gamma   90.00
#
_symmetry.space_group_name_H-M   'P 1'
#
loop_
_entity.id
_entity.type
_entity.pdbx_description
1 polymer ?
#
loop_
_entity_poly.entity_id
_entity_poly.type
_entity_poly.pdbx_seq_one_letter_code
_entity_poly.pdbx_strand_id
1 'polypeptide(L)'
;MIKKYHHALIVGAGPGLSASLVRLFSSNGLQVTIAARTVDDLEDLCLEAGATSIVCDSSNGGDVANLFKSLEAVPPDVVVYNPSARDRGPFIELDPTSVKQGLMVTAYGGFLTAQEAVKRMLPNEHGAILFTGASASVKGYAQSAPFAMGKF
;
A
#
# COMPACT_ATOMS: atom_id res chain seq x y z
N MET A 1 6.54 25.27 14.09
CA MET A 1 6.13 25.36 12.67
C MET A 1 5.56 23.98 12.29
N ILE A 2 4.35 23.90 11.73
CA ILE A 2 3.77 22.60 11.30
C ILE A 2 4.54 22.17 10.05
N LYS A 3 5.22 21.01 10.11
CA LYS A 3 5.91 20.44 8.94
C LYS A 3 4.84 20.04 7.90
N LYS A 4 5.02 20.46 6.66
CA LYS A 4 4.11 20.16 5.55
C LYS A 4 4.53 18.84 4.89
N TYR A 5 3.57 18.03 4.48
CA TYR A 5 3.84 16.84 3.67
C TYR A 5 4.11 17.20 2.21
N HIS A 6 5.03 16.48 1.56
CA HIS A 6 5.50 16.80 0.22
C HIS A 6 5.38 15.65 -0.77
N HIS A 7 5.57 14.40 -0.32
CA HIS A 7 5.56 13.24 -1.20
C HIS A 7 4.73 12.10 -0.61
N ALA A 8 3.72 11.67 -1.34
CA ALA A 8 2.89 10.52 -0.99
C ALA A 8 3.24 9.29 -1.83
N LEU A 9 3.49 8.17 -1.19
CA LEU A 9 3.60 6.85 -1.81
C LEU A 9 2.34 6.04 -1.50
N ILE A 10 1.67 5.54 -2.54
CA ILE A 10 0.50 4.67 -2.40
C ILE A 10 0.87 3.28 -2.92
N VAL A 11 1.02 2.31 -2.03
CA VAL A 11 1.27 0.91 -2.35
C VAL A 11 -0.04 0.14 -2.48
N GLY A 12 -0.19 -0.65 -3.53
CA GLY A 12 -1.43 -1.35 -3.87
C GLY A 12 -2.42 -0.43 -4.60
N ALA A 13 -1.91 0.28 -5.61
CA ALA A 13 -2.72 1.17 -6.43
C ALA A 13 -3.74 0.40 -7.29
N GLY A 14 -4.91 0.99 -7.47
CA GLY A 14 -6.02 0.46 -8.26
C GLY A 14 -7.08 1.53 -8.47
N PRO A 15 -8.15 1.23 -9.22
CA PRO A 15 -9.12 2.23 -9.69
C PRO A 15 -10.06 2.79 -8.60
N GLY A 16 -10.07 2.18 -7.41
CA GLY A 16 -10.95 2.58 -6.31
C GLY A 16 -10.35 3.65 -5.39
N LEU A 17 -10.21 3.31 -4.10
CA LEU A 17 -9.69 4.21 -3.07
C LEU A 17 -8.35 4.83 -3.45
N SER A 18 -7.42 4.05 -4.00
CA SER A 18 -6.10 4.54 -4.39
C SER A 18 -6.19 5.65 -5.44
N ALA A 19 -7.03 5.50 -6.46
CA ALA A 19 -7.22 6.55 -7.47
C ALA A 19 -7.76 7.85 -6.88
N SER A 20 -8.70 7.76 -5.94
CA SER A 20 -9.23 8.93 -5.23
C SER A 20 -8.14 9.61 -4.39
N LEU A 21 -7.28 8.83 -3.72
CA LEU A 21 -6.17 9.37 -2.94
C LEU A 21 -5.10 10.01 -3.82
N VAL A 22 -4.79 9.42 -4.99
CA VAL A 22 -3.87 10.02 -5.97
C VAL A 22 -4.33 11.41 -6.35
N ARG A 23 -5.59 11.56 -6.77
CA ARG A 23 -6.18 12.86 -7.13
C ARG A 23 -6.17 13.84 -5.97
N LEU A 24 -6.53 13.38 -4.78
CA LEU A 24 -6.58 14.22 -3.58
C LEU A 24 -5.19 14.73 -3.19
N PHE A 25 -4.19 13.88 -3.12
CA PHE A 25 -2.85 14.28 -2.75
C PHE A 25 -2.23 15.21 -3.79
N SER A 26 -2.38 14.89 -5.08
CA SER A 26 -1.89 15.73 -6.17
C SER A 26 -2.55 17.11 -6.17
N SER A 27 -3.88 17.19 -6.01
CA SER A 27 -4.60 18.47 -5.94
C SER A 27 -4.22 19.31 -4.71
N ASN A 28 -3.66 18.69 -3.67
CA ASN A 28 -3.10 19.38 -2.51
C ASN A 28 -1.60 19.67 -2.63
N GLY A 29 -1.02 19.46 -3.81
CA GLY A 29 0.35 19.84 -4.12
C GLY A 29 1.41 18.86 -3.64
N LEU A 30 1.06 17.62 -3.29
CA LEU A 30 2.04 16.58 -3.02
C LEU A 30 2.52 15.97 -4.34
N GLN A 31 3.80 15.65 -4.43
CA GLN A 31 4.27 14.66 -5.39
C GLN A 31 3.64 13.31 -5.05
N VAL A 32 3.20 12.56 -6.05
CA VAL A 32 2.55 11.27 -5.82
C VAL A 32 3.26 10.17 -6.59
N THR A 33 3.65 9.12 -5.89
CA THR A 33 4.12 7.86 -6.48
C THR A 33 3.14 6.76 -6.14
N ILE A 34 2.82 5.94 -7.12
CA ILE A 34 1.99 4.74 -6.93
C ILE A 34 2.79 3.49 -7.22
N ALA A 35 2.53 2.43 -6.45
CA ALA A 35 3.18 1.14 -6.63
C ALA A 35 2.14 0.03 -6.72
N ALA A 36 2.25 -0.81 -7.74
CA ALA A 36 1.39 -1.95 -7.98
C ALA A 36 2.14 -3.05 -8.74
N ARG A 37 1.62 -4.28 -8.74
CA ARG A 37 2.20 -5.40 -9.51
C ARG A 37 2.09 -5.19 -11.01
N THR A 38 1.02 -4.52 -11.45
CA THR A 38 0.80 -4.08 -12.83
C THR A 38 0.42 -2.60 -12.80
N VAL A 39 0.96 -1.81 -13.70
CA VAL A 39 0.78 -0.35 -13.73
C VAL A 39 0.18 0.15 -15.04
N ASP A 40 0.02 -0.72 -16.03
CA ASP A 40 -0.48 -0.36 -17.37
C ASP A 40 -1.88 0.26 -17.29
N ASP A 41 -2.77 -0.30 -16.47
CA ASP A 41 -4.13 0.21 -16.25
C ASP A 41 -4.18 1.53 -15.43
N LEU A 42 -3.03 2.04 -15.01
CA LEU A 42 -2.92 3.24 -14.19
C LEU A 42 -2.30 4.44 -14.95
N GLU A 43 -1.95 4.26 -16.21
CA GLU A 43 -1.31 5.31 -17.03
C GLU A 43 -2.18 6.58 -17.12
N ASP A 44 -3.46 6.43 -17.42
CA ASP A 44 -4.38 7.56 -17.52
C ASP A 44 -4.47 8.34 -16.19
N LEU A 45 -4.51 7.62 -15.08
CA LEU A 45 -4.52 8.23 -13.74
C LEU A 45 -3.20 8.98 -13.45
N CYS A 46 -2.08 8.41 -13.87
CA CYS A 46 -0.77 9.04 -13.72
C CYS A 46 -0.67 10.33 -14.53
N LEU A 47 -1.14 10.29 -15.78
CA LEU A 47 -1.17 11.47 -16.66
C LEU A 47 -2.09 12.56 -16.10
N GLU A 48 -3.30 12.19 -15.68
CA GLU A 48 -4.29 13.11 -15.09
C GLU A 48 -3.74 13.83 -13.85
N ALA A 49 -3.11 13.08 -12.96
CA ALA A 49 -2.69 13.58 -11.64
C ALA A 49 -1.23 14.05 -11.58
N GLY A 50 -0.44 13.88 -12.64
CA GLY A 50 1.00 14.13 -12.61
C GLY A 50 1.74 13.16 -11.67
N ALA A 51 1.20 11.95 -11.47
CA ALA A 51 1.79 10.93 -10.62
C ALA A 51 2.77 10.03 -11.40
N THR A 52 3.67 9.38 -10.68
CA THR A 52 4.58 8.36 -11.26
C THR A 52 4.18 6.97 -10.77
N SER A 53 4.35 5.96 -11.63
CA SER A 53 4.07 4.57 -11.29
C SER A 53 5.34 3.72 -11.25
N ILE A 54 5.40 2.77 -10.31
CA ILE A 54 6.52 1.82 -10.15
C ILE A 54 5.94 0.43 -9.95
N VAL A 55 6.47 -0.54 -10.70
CA VAL A 55 6.11 -1.96 -10.51
C VAL A 55 6.71 -2.47 -9.20
N CYS A 56 5.87 -3.04 -8.35
CA CYS A 56 6.30 -3.60 -7.06
C CYS A 56 5.32 -4.66 -6.58
N ASP A 57 5.81 -5.85 -6.30
CA ASP A 57 5.08 -6.83 -5.49
C ASP A 57 5.37 -6.56 -4.01
N SER A 58 4.37 -6.05 -3.30
CA SER A 58 4.49 -5.71 -1.89
C SER A 58 4.75 -6.91 -0.97
N SER A 59 4.51 -8.14 -1.43
CA SER A 59 4.83 -9.37 -0.70
C SER A 59 6.30 -9.78 -0.83
N ASN A 60 7.06 -9.14 -1.75
CA ASN A 60 8.47 -9.39 -2.00
C ASN A 60 9.35 -8.32 -1.35
N GLY A 61 10.16 -8.70 -0.37
CA GLY A 61 11.04 -7.76 0.35
C GLY A 61 12.08 -7.08 -0.55
N GLY A 62 12.56 -7.75 -1.60
CA GLY A 62 13.48 -7.16 -2.58
C GLY A 62 12.81 -6.06 -3.40
N ASP A 63 11.58 -6.29 -3.86
CA ASP A 63 10.82 -5.30 -4.61
C ASP A 63 10.52 -4.07 -3.74
N VAL A 64 10.09 -4.28 -2.49
CA VAL A 64 9.84 -3.18 -1.56
C VAL A 64 11.11 -2.38 -1.27
N ALA A 65 12.24 -3.04 -1.04
CA ALA A 65 13.52 -2.35 -0.83
C ALA A 65 13.95 -1.54 -2.06
N ASN A 66 13.80 -2.09 -3.26
CA ASN A 66 14.09 -1.41 -4.53
C ASN A 66 13.16 -0.22 -4.78
N LEU A 67 11.86 -0.34 -4.48
CA LEU A 67 10.90 0.76 -4.53
C LEU A 67 11.38 1.94 -3.70
N PHE A 68 11.68 1.73 -2.43
CA PHE A 68 12.13 2.80 -1.56
C PHE A 68 13.51 3.34 -1.93
N LYS A 69 14.41 2.51 -2.46
CA LYS A 69 15.70 2.94 -2.99
C LYS A 69 15.55 3.86 -4.20
N SER A 70 14.60 3.58 -5.09
CA SER A 70 14.33 4.45 -6.25
C SER A 70 13.79 5.83 -5.86
N LEU A 71 13.23 5.97 -4.66
CA LEU A 71 12.69 7.22 -4.10
C LEU A 71 13.65 7.93 -3.13
N GLU A 72 14.91 7.51 -3.04
CA GLU A 72 15.88 8.02 -2.07
C GLU A 72 16.15 9.53 -2.20
N ALA A 73 16.08 10.07 -3.43
CA ALA A 73 16.30 11.50 -3.69
C ALA A 73 15.18 12.39 -3.11
N VAL A 74 13.94 11.89 -3.10
CA VAL A 74 12.76 12.54 -2.51
C VAL A 74 11.95 11.46 -1.78
N PRO A 75 12.35 11.10 -0.56
CA PRO A 75 11.68 10.05 0.18
C PRO A 75 10.22 10.41 0.50
N PRO A 76 9.29 9.46 0.45
CA PRO A 76 7.91 9.73 0.83
C PRO A 76 7.79 10.02 2.33
N ASP A 77 7.05 11.07 2.66
CA ASP A 77 6.68 11.45 4.01
C ASP A 77 5.21 11.10 4.35
N VAL A 78 4.44 10.66 3.34
CA VAL A 78 3.15 9.99 3.52
C VAL A 78 3.18 8.64 2.79
N VAL A 79 2.88 7.55 3.48
CA VAL A 79 2.81 6.22 2.88
C VAL A 79 1.43 5.62 3.15
N VAL A 80 0.73 5.21 2.11
CA VAL A 80 -0.54 4.51 2.20
C VAL A 80 -0.34 3.07 1.75
N TYR A 81 -0.63 2.11 2.62
CA TYR A 81 -0.64 0.69 2.30
C TYR A 81 -2.06 0.20 2.08
N ASN A 82 -2.40 -0.10 0.83
CA ASN A 82 -3.74 -0.51 0.41
C ASN A 82 -3.86 -1.92 -0.19
N PRO A 83 -2.78 -2.74 -0.35
CA PRO A 83 -2.95 -4.08 -0.89
C PRO A 83 -3.87 -4.93 -0.03
N SER A 84 -4.61 -5.81 -0.68
CA SER A 84 -5.34 -6.87 0.00
C SER A 84 -5.54 -8.06 -0.92
N ALA A 85 -5.45 -9.25 -0.36
CA ALA A 85 -5.88 -10.48 -1.02
C ALA A 85 -7.13 -10.99 -0.32
N ARG A 86 -8.03 -11.57 -1.09
CA ARG A 86 -9.31 -12.07 -0.59
C ARG A 86 -9.54 -13.49 -1.10
N ASP A 87 -9.35 -14.44 -0.22
CA ASP A 87 -9.88 -15.78 -0.38
C ASP A 87 -11.20 -15.90 0.38
N ARG A 88 -12.20 -16.47 -0.26
CA ARG A 88 -13.53 -16.69 0.35
C ARG A 88 -13.93 -18.14 0.20
N GLY A 89 -14.48 -18.68 1.25
CA GLY A 89 -15.02 -20.02 1.26
C GLY A 89 -15.21 -20.57 2.68
N PRO A 90 -15.85 -21.74 2.81
CA PRO A 90 -15.88 -22.47 4.07
C PRO A 90 -14.46 -22.71 4.58
N PHE A 91 -14.23 -22.51 5.86
CA PHE A 91 -12.89 -22.60 6.46
C PHE A 91 -12.16 -23.92 6.15
N ILE A 92 -12.91 -25.03 6.14
CA ILE A 92 -12.38 -26.37 5.88
C ILE A 92 -12.00 -26.61 4.40
N GLU A 93 -12.43 -25.75 3.48
CA GLU A 93 -12.18 -25.85 2.03
C GLU A 93 -11.15 -24.84 1.54
N LEU A 94 -10.67 -23.95 2.42
CA LEU A 94 -9.67 -22.96 2.05
C LEU A 94 -8.34 -23.63 1.71
N ASP A 95 -7.74 -23.23 0.59
CA ASP A 95 -6.39 -23.68 0.23
C ASP A 95 -5.34 -23.00 1.12
N PRO A 96 -4.53 -23.76 1.88
CA PRO A 96 -3.51 -23.20 2.76
C PRO A 96 -2.47 -22.34 2.04
N THR A 97 -2.18 -22.65 0.76
CA THR A 97 -1.20 -21.88 -0.03
C THR A 97 -1.75 -20.51 -0.38
N SER A 98 -3.00 -20.42 -0.80
CA SER A 98 -3.69 -19.15 -1.07
C SER A 98 -3.84 -18.31 0.20
N VAL A 99 -4.19 -18.93 1.32
CA VAL A 99 -4.25 -18.24 2.63
C VAL A 99 -2.90 -17.65 3.00
N LYS A 100 -1.82 -18.43 2.88
CA LYS A 100 -0.46 -17.95 3.13
C LYS A 100 -0.12 -16.76 2.23
N GLN A 101 -0.37 -16.86 0.94
CA GLN A 101 -0.11 -15.77 -0.01
C GLN A 101 -0.94 -14.53 0.33
N GLY A 102 -2.19 -14.69 0.72
CA GLY A 102 -3.04 -13.61 1.17
C GLY A 102 -2.47 -12.84 2.37
N LEU A 103 -1.92 -13.56 3.35
CA LEU A 103 -1.24 -12.96 4.51
C LEU A 103 0.07 -12.27 4.11
N MET A 104 0.84 -12.85 3.19
CA MET A 104 2.06 -12.23 2.67
C MET A 104 1.76 -10.88 2.01
N VAL A 105 0.69 -10.81 1.19
CA VAL A 105 0.28 -9.55 0.55
C VAL A 105 -0.32 -8.58 1.55
N THR A 106 -1.24 -9.01 2.42
CA THR A 106 -2.05 -8.08 3.21
C THR A 106 -1.36 -7.62 4.49
N ALA A 107 -0.72 -8.52 5.23
CA ALA A 107 -0.09 -8.22 6.52
C ALA A 107 1.43 -8.04 6.39
N TYR A 108 2.14 -9.04 5.86
CA TYR A 108 3.60 -9.00 5.81
C TYR A 108 4.14 -7.91 4.89
N GLY A 109 3.53 -7.70 3.72
CA GLY A 109 3.88 -6.59 2.83
C GLY A 109 3.65 -5.22 3.48
N GLY A 110 2.62 -5.10 4.32
CA GLY A 110 2.41 -3.91 5.15
C GLY A 110 3.56 -3.66 6.12
N PHE A 111 4.03 -4.71 6.79
CA PHE A 111 5.21 -4.63 7.66
C PHE A 111 6.46 -4.21 6.88
N LEU A 112 6.76 -4.83 5.75
CA LEU A 112 7.93 -4.50 4.92
C LEU A 112 7.89 -3.03 4.47
N THR A 113 6.74 -2.59 3.96
CA THR A 113 6.53 -1.20 3.52
C THR A 113 6.72 -0.22 4.68
N ALA A 114 6.11 -0.49 5.83
CA ALA A 114 6.24 0.35 7.01
C ALA A 114 7.68 0.42 7.50
N GLN A 115 8.40 -0.69 7.52
CA GLN A 115 9.80 -0.73 7.96
C GLN A 115 10.69 0.16 7.08
N GLU A 116 10.54 0.10 5.76
CA GLU A 116 11.30 0.95 4.84
C GLU A 116 10.90 2.44 4.94
N ALA A 117 9.60 2.72 5.14
CA ALA A 117 9.12 4.09 5.36
C ALA A 117 9.70 4.68 6.65
N VAL A 118 9.61 3.95 7.76
CA VAL A 118 10.10 4.40 9.07
C VAL A 118 11.59 4.69 9.06
N LYS A 119 12.41 3.86 8.40
CA LYS A 119 13.86 4.13 8.25
C LYS A 119 14.16 5.52 7.68
N ARG A 120 13.29 6.03 6.81
CA ARG A 120 13.45 7.33 6.13
C ARG A 120 12.75 8.48 6.85
N MET A 121 11.67 8.19 7.56
CA MET A 121 10.90 9.18 8.32
C MET A 121 11.54 9.56 9.66
N LEU A 122 12.13 8.58 10.36
CA LEU A 122 12.74 8.80 11.69
C LEU A 122 13.83 9.86 11.71
N PRO A 123 14.81 9.90 10.77
CA PRO A 123 15.84 10.93 10.78
C PRO A 123 15.28 12.35 10.62
N ASN A 124 14.11 12.47 9.99
CA ASN A 124 13.44 13.74 9.74
C ASN A 124 12.42 14.11 10.83
N GLU A 125 12.17 13.20 11.77
CA GLU A 125 11.13 13.34 12.80
C GLU A 125 9.77 13.75 12.20
N HIS A 126 9.45 13.22 11.00
CA HIS A 126 8.28 13.58 10.23
C HIS A 126 7.86 12.46 9.29
N GLY A 127 6.56 12.17 9.25
CA GLY A 127 5.96 11.20 8.34
C GLY A 127 4.64 10.66 8.88
N ALA A 128 3.86 10.08 7.99
CA ALA A 128 2.62 9.38 8.31
C ALA A 128 2.51 8.09 7.51
N ILE A 129 2.12 7.01 8.17
CA ILE A 129 1.84 5.72 7.53
C ILE A 129 0.39 5.37 7.81
N LEU A 130 -0.35 5.09 6.74
CA LEU A 130 -1.76 4.73 6.79
C LEU A 130 -1.95 3.32 6.23
N PHE A 131 -2.63 2.47 6.98
CA PHE A 131 -3.04 1.14 6.55
C PHE A 131 -4.54 1.15 6.28
N THR A 132 -4.96 0.67 5.11
CA THR A 132 -6.38 0.51 4.86
C THR A 132 -6.92 -0.70 5.62
N GLY A 133 -7.72 -0.43 6.63
CA GLY A 133 -8.44 -1.44 7.38
C GLY A 133 -9.71 -1.91 6.65
N ALA A 134 -10.48 -2.71 7.34
CA ALA A 134 -11.81 -3.15 6.94
C ALA A 134 -12.66 -3.40 8.18
N SER A 135 -13.98 -3.50 8.03
CA SER A 135 -14.83 -3.97 9.13
C SER A 135 -14.43 -5.36 9.64
N ALA A 136 -13.80 -6.18 8.79
CA ALA A 136 -13.23 -7.47 9.16
C ALA A 136 -12.02 -7.37 10.12
N SER A 137 -11.45 -6.19 10.32
CA SER A 137 -10.40 -5.95 11.33
C SER A 137 -10.92 -5.99 12.77
N VAL A 138 -12.22 -5.80 12.97
CA VAL A 138 -12.85 -5.72 14.29
C VAL A 138 -14.08 -6.63 14.44
N LYS A 139 -14.48 -7.29 13.36
CA LYS A 139 -15.69 -8.12 13.32
C LYS A 139 -15.49 -9.32 12.39
N GLY A 140 -15.86 -10.50 12.86
CA GLY A 140 -15.89 -11.72 12.04
C GLY A 140 -17.02 -11.71 11.00
N TYR A 141 -16.73 -12.24 9.83
CA TYR A 141 -17.71 -12.51 8.77
C TYR A 141 -17.57 -13.95 8.29
N ALA A 142 -18.70 -14.57 7.97
CA ALA A 142 -18.70 -15.91 7.39
C ALA A 142 -17.85 -15.96 6.12
N GLN A 143 -17.14 -17.05 5.91
CA GLN A 143 -16.31 -17.31 4.72
C GLN A 143 -15.24 -16.25 4.43
N SER A 144 -14.78 -15.50 5.42
CA SER A 144 -13.83 -14.39 5.25
C SER A 144 -12.61 -14.50 6.17
N ALA A 145 -12.29 -15.68 6.66
CA ALA A 145 -11.21 -15.88 7.62
C ALA A 145 -9.84 -15.34 7.12
N PRO A 146 -9.37 -15.65 5.89
CA PRO A 146 -8.09 -15.14 5.41
C PRO A 146 -8.03 -13.61 5.32
N PHE A 147 -9.13 -13.01 4.87
CA PHE A 147 -9.22 -11.56 4.77
C PHE A 147 -9.21 -10.89 6.15
N ALA A 148 -9.93 -11.45 7.12
CA ALA A 148 -9.92 -10.96 8.49
C ALA A 148 -8.52 -11.05 9.11
N MET A 149 -7.85 -12.21 9.00
CA MET A 149 -6.48 -12.41 9.48
C MET A 149 -5.48 -11.40 8.91
N GLY A 150 -5.65 -11.01 7.66
CA GLY A 150 -4.76 -10.04 7.01
C GLY A 150 -5.06 -8.59 7.36
N LYS A 151 -6.27 -8.27 7.82
CA LYS A 151 -6.71 -6.90 8.13
C LYS A 151 -6.79 -6.59 9.63
N PHE A 152 -6.76 -7.62 10.49
CA PHE A 152 -6.71 -7.47 11.95
C PHE A 152 -5.34 -6.98 12.40
#